data_5c47e73292edd75161936f7e1216d3b6
#
_entry.id   5c47e73292edd75161936f7e1216d3b6
#
_cell.length_a   1.000
_cell.length_b   1.000
_cell.length_c   1.000
_cell.angle_alpha   90.00
_cell.angle_beta   90.00
_cell.angle_gamma   90.00
#
_symmetry.space_group_name_H-M   'P 1'
#
loop_
_entity.id
_entity.type
_entity.pdbx_description
1 polymer ?
#
loop_
_entity_poly.entity_id
_entity_poly.type
_entity_poly.pdbx_seq_one_letter_code
_entity_poly.pdbx_strand_id
1 'polypeptide(L)'
;EFHLEPQWADAPTAVGGVLRRRKEPDCFAVMDGGGDYIGARALGAYAPQLNAPQSLIYCVINPFRQWSDHLEHIDRTLGEILGVSHIHLEQVHILANPNTGAYTTAQEFLDGCRRVEEMISPYKPIEFACVRQQLYPQVCGDCALALLPIELYLSYDWLAVE
;
A
#
# COMPACT_ATOMS: atom_id res chain seq x y z
N GLU A 1 19.68 -5.51 11.78
CA GLU A 1 18.87 -6.64 12.32
C GLU A 1 17.42 -6.18 12.44
N PHE A 2 16.55 -6.70 11.57
CA PHE A 2 15.12 -6.46 11.67
C PHE A 2 14.58 -7.37 12.78
N HIS A 3 14.21 -6.80 13.91
CA HIS A 3 13.41 -7.52 14.91
C HIS A 3 11.95 -7.44 14.46
N LEU A 4 11.53 -8.44 13.69
CA LEU A 4 10.13 -8.73 13.46
C LEU A 4 9.63 -9.52 14.66
N GLU A 5 8.88 -8.90 15.54
CA GLU A 5 8.01 -9.63 16.45
C GLU A 5 6.69 -9.88 15.70
N PRO A 6 6.43 -11.12 15.24
CA PRO A 6 5.15 -11.44 14.61
C PRO A 6 4.08 -11.45 15.68
N GLN A 7 3.23 -10.46 15.72
CA GLN A 7 2.00 -10.52 16.50
C GLN A 7 0.91 -11.16 15.63
N TRP A 8 0.70 -12.43 15.85
CA TRP A 8 -0.39 -13.20 15.28
C TRP A 8 -1.66 -12.92 16.08
N ALA A 9 -2.46 -11.95 15.69
CA ALA A 9 -3.86 -11.87 16.10
C ALA A 9 -4.59 -10.81 15.30
N ASP A 10 -5.81 -11.10 14.89
CA ASP A 10 -6.80 -10.16 14.37
C ASP A 10 -7.26 -9.12 15.43
N ALA A 11 -6.47 -8.87 16.44
CA ALA A 11 -6.77 -7.90 17.47
C ALA A 11 -5.95 -6.63 17.23
N PRO A 12 -6.58 -5.45 17.22
CA PRO A 12 -5.88 -4.17 17.13
C PRO A 12 -5.11 -3.90 18.44
N THR A 13 -3.98 -4.54 18.58
CA THR A 13 -3.10 -4.29 19.72
C THR A 13 -2.11 -3.21 19.30
N ALA A 14 -2.28 -2.01 19.83
CA ALA A 14 -1.31 -0.95 19.65
C ALA A 14 0.04 -1.40 20.21
N VAL A 15 1.03 -1.54 19.35
CA VAL A 15 2.38 -1.94 19.75
C VAL A 15 3.03 -0.77 20.47
N GLY A 16 3.02 -0.78 21.79
CA GLY A 16 3.54 0.31 22.62
C GLY A 16 5.02 0.67 22.41
N GLY A 17 5.76 -0.15 21.67
CA GLY A 17 7.16 0.09 21.27
C GLY A 17 7.36 1.09 20.13
N VAL A 18 6.36 1.29 19.28
CA VAL A 18 6.48 2.14 18.07
C VAL A 18 6.80 3.59 18.43
N LEU A 19 6.09 4.16 19.41
CA LEU A 19 6.31 5.55 19.85
C LEU A 19 7.66 5.76 20.55
N ARG A 20 8.23 4.72 21.13
CA ARG A 20 9.52 4.80 21.81
C ARG A 20 10.68 4.84 20.81
N ARG A 21 10.65 4.03 19.78
CA ARG A 21 11.67 3.97 18.72
C ARG A 21 11.70 5.22 17.84
N ARG A 22 10.58 5.91 17.67
CA ARG A 22 10.49 7.17 16.92
C ARG A 22 11.36 8.29 17.48
N LYS A 23 11.80 8.19 18.72
CA LYS A 23 12.71 9.20 19.36
C LYS A 23 14.18 8.98 19.03
N GLU A 24 14.51 7.89 18.36
CA GLU A 24 15.87 7.62 17.90
C GLU A 24 16.08 8.30 16.54
N PRO A 25 17.10 9.17 16.39
CA PRO A 25 17.25 10.06 15.22
C PRO A 25 17.43 9.35 13.88
N ASP A 26 17.80 8.07 13.88
CA ASP A 26 18.11 7.31 12.68
C ASP A 26 17.15 6.12 12.44
N CYS A 27 15.97 6.12 13.08
CA CYS A 27 15.00 5.03 12.94
C CYS A 27 13.78 5.43 12.11
N PHE A 28 13.45 4.61 11.12
CA PHE A 28 12.17 4.66 10.42
C PHE A 28 11.22 3.63 11.02
N ALA A 29 9.96 4.02 11.26
CA ALA A 29 8.89 3.10 11.60
C ALA A 29 8.03 2.88 10.36
N VAL A 30 7.91 1.64 9.91
CA VAL A 30 6.98 1.24 8.86
C VAL A 30 5.79 0.55 9.51
N MET A 31 4.59 1.02 9.23
CA MET A 31 3.34 0.49 9.75
C MET A 31 2.52 -0.08 8.58
N ASP A 32 2.24 -1.38 8.63
CA ASP A 32 1.26 -2.01 7.76
C ASP A 32 -0.11 -1.89 8.43
N GLY A 33 -0.98 -1.07 7.82
CA GLY A 33 -2.28 -0.73 8.37
C GLY A 33 -3.36 -1.44 7.63
N GLY A 34 -3.56 -2.60 7.49
CA GLY A 34 -4.66 -3.34 6.86
C GLY A 34 -5.53 -2.58 5.81
N GLY A 35 -6.07 -3.27 4.86
CA GLY A 35 -6.86 -2.70 3.76
C GLY A 35 -8.34 -2.46 4.10
N ASP A 36 -8.73 -2.46 5.37
CA ASP A 36 -10.11 -2.25 5.82
C ASP A 36 -10.18 -1.37 7.08
N TYR A 37 -11.41 -0.96 7.44
CA TYR A 37 -11.65 -0.11 8.60
C TYR A 37 -11.32 -0.81 9.94
N ILE A 38 -11.35 -2.14 10.00
CA ILE A 38 -11.06 -2.89 11.23
C ILE A 38 -9.56 -2.79 11.55
N GLY A 39 -8.71 -3.10 10.57
CA GLY A 39 -7.26 -2.95 10.69
C GLY A 39 -6.83 -1.50 10.92
N ALA A 40 -7.46 -0.57 10.20
CA ALA A 40 -7.15 0.85 10.29
C ALA A 40 -7.52 1.50 11.65
N ARG A 41 -8.41 0.93 12.44
CA ARG A 41 -8.75 1.45 13.79
C ARG A 41 -7.54 1.58 14.71
N ALA A 42 -6.61 0.64 14.62
CA ALA A 42 -5.39 0.69 15.43
C ALA A 42 -4.52 1.91 15.10
N LEU A 43 -4.58 2.41 13.87
CA LEU A 43 -3.84 3.59 13.44
C LEU A 43 -4.36 4.87 14.09
N GLY A 44 -5.63 4.92 14.52
CA GLY A 44 -6.22 6.08 15.17
C GLY A 44 -5.49 6.52 16.45
N ALA A 45 -4.87 5.57 17.17
CA ALA A 45 -4.03 5.88 18.32
C ALA A 45 -2.76 6.69 17.96
N TYR A 46 -2.38 6.68 16.69
CA TYR A 46 -1.18 7.35 16.16
C TYR A 46 -1.52 8.52 15.23
N ALA A 47 -2.79 8.92 15.15
CA ALA A 47 -3.25 9.97 14.24
C ALA A 47 -2.43 11.27 14.32
N PRO A 48 -2.05 11.81 15.51
CA PRO A 48 -1.22 13.01 15.59
C PRO A 48 0.16 12.85 14.96
N GLN A 49 0.70 11.62 15.00
CA GLN A 49 2.00 11.31 14.42
C GLN A 49 1.88 11.07 12.91
N LEU A 50 0.83 10.37 12.48
CA LEU A 50 0.59 10.06 11.08
C LEU A 50 0.25 11.32 10.27
N ASN A 51 -0.43 12.28 10.88
CA ASN A 51 -0.70 13.58 10.24
C ASN A 51 0.46 14.59 10.36
N ALA A 52 1.59 14.21 10.94
CA ALA A 52 2.74 15.09 11.03
C ALA A 52 3.49 15.19 9.68
N PRO A 53 4.09 16.36 9.35
CA PRO A 53 4.70 16.62 8.04
C PRO A 53 5.80 15.63 7.62
N GLN A 54 6.43 14.96 8.59
CA GLN A 54 7.49 13.96 8.31
C GLN A 54 6.96 12.55 8.10
N SER A 55 5.65 12.33 8.18
CA SER A 55 5.04 11.03 7.93
C SER A 55 4.59 10.92 6.48
N LEU A 56 4.81 9.76 5.88
CA LEU A 56 4.32 9.39 4.56
C LEU A 56 3.31 8.26 4.71
N ILE A 57 2.13 8.45 4.15
CA ILE A 57 1.05 7.48 4.22
C ILE A 57 0.68 7.09 2.80
N TYR A 58 0.81 5.81 2.49
CA TYR A 58 0.52 5.29 1.17
C TYR A 58 -0.76 4.47 1.18
N CYS A 59 -1.71 4.85 0.33
CA CYS A 59 -2.84 4.00 -0.05
C CYS A 59 -2.44 3.20 -1.29
N VAL A 60 -2.36 1.88 -1.14
CA VAL A 60 -1.95 0.97 -2.21
C VAL A 60 -3.19 0.46 -2.93
N ILE A 61 -3.35 0.78 -4.21
CA ILE A 61 -4.50 0.41 -5.03
C ILE A 61 -4.13 -0.72 -5.98
N ASN A 62 -4.85 -1.84 -5.86
CA ASN A 62 -4.75 -2.95 -6.79
C ASN A 62 -6.08 -3.10 -7.57
N PRO A 63 -6.14 -2.77 -8.87
CA PRO A 63 -7.38 -2.75 -9.65
C PRO A 63 -7.97 -4.16 -9.91
N PHE A 64 -7.26 -5.21 -9.50
CA PHE A 64 -7.71 -6.60 -9.60
C PHE A 64 -8.35 -7.12 -8.31
N ARG A 65 -8.49 -6.27 -7.28
CA ARG A 65 -9.15 -6.61 -6.02
C ARG A 65 -10.53 -5.97 -5.95
N GLN A 66 -11.52 -6.71 -5.46
CA GLN A 66 -12.92 -6.28 -5.42
C GLN A 66 -13.16 -4.96 -4.67
N TRP A 67 -12.33 -4.64 -3.68
CA TRP A 67 -12.47 -3.41 -2.88
C TRP A 67 -11.81 -2.19 -3.55
N SER A 68 -11.10 -2.38 -4.69
CA SER A 68 -10.40 -1.32 -5.43
C SER A 68 -10.48 -1.46 -6.95
N ASP A 69 -11.44 -2.21 -7.44
CA ASP A 69 -11.69 -2.44 -8.87
C ASP A 69 -12.49 -1.33 -9.55
N HIS A 70 -13.18 -0.48 -8.75
CA HIS A 70 -13.96 0.68 -9.20
C HIS A 70 -13.75 1.87 -8.26
N LEU A 71 -13.93 3.09 -8.79
CA LEU A 71 -13.75 4.31 -8.02
C LEU A 71 -14.64 4.36 -6.76
N GLU A 72 -15.90 3.93 -6.86
CA GLU A 72 -16.84 3.93 -5.74
C GLU A 72 -16.41 2.98 -4.61
N HIS A 73 -15.75 1.87 -4.96
CA HIS A 73 -15.20 0.94 -3.97
C HIS A 73 -13.99 1.55 -3.27
N ILE A 74 -13.11 2.21 -4.03
CA ILE A 74 -11.94 2.90 -3.49
C ILE A 74 -12.37 4.03 -2.56
N ASP A 75 -13.29 4.89 -3.00
CA ASP A 75 -13.79 6.04 -2.24
C ASP A 75 -14.43 5.59 -0.92
N ARG A 76 -15.30 4.58 -0.97
CA ARG A 76 -15.94 4.01 0.22
C ARG A 76 -14.91 3.44 1.19
N THR A 77 -14.02 2.57 0.71
CA THR A 77 -13.03 1.89 1.55
C THR A 77 -12.05 2.89 2.16
N LEU A 78 -11.56 3.84 1.36
CA LEU A 78 -10.67 4.89 1.83
C LEU A 78 -11.39 5.80 2.85
N GLY A 79 -12.64 6.18 2.57
CA GLY A 79 -13.45 6.99 3.49
C GLY A 79 -13.66 6.32 4.84
N GLU A 80 -13.95 5.01 4.85
CA GLU A 80 -14.07 4.22 6.08
C GLU A 80 -12.75 4.16 6.85
N ILE A 81 -11.63 3.93 6.16
CA ILE A 81 -10.27 3.90 6.75
C ILE A 81 -9.93 5.26 7.38
N LEU A 82 -10.10 6.35 6.63
CA LEU A 82 -9.80 7.70 7.12
C LEU A 82 -10.69 8.08 8.29
N GLY A 83 -11.97 7.68 8.26
CA GLY A 83 -12.93 7.95 9.34
C GLY A 83 -12.53 7.33 10.68
N VAL A 84 -12.01 6.11 10.68
CA VAL A 84 -11.61 5.40 11.93
C VAL A 84 -10.18 5.67 12.36
N SER A 85 -9.30 5.99 11.41
CA SER A 85 -7.89 6.28 11.69
C SER A 85 -7.62 7.75 12.01
N HIS A 86 -8.54 8.65 11.71
CA HIS A 86 -8.40 10.10 11.81
C HIS A 86 -7.20 10.65 11.01
N ILE A 87 -6.82 9.95 9.94
CA ILE A 87 -5.82 10.41 8.99
C ILE A 87 -6.46 11.42 8.04
N HIS A 88 -5.74 12.49 7.74
CA HIS A 88 -6.21 13.50 6.79
C HIS A 88 -5.93 13.04 5.35
N LEU A 89 -6.89 13.23 4.44
CA LEU A 89 -6.76 12.83 3.04
C LEU A 89 -5.55 13.50 2.34
N GLU A 90 -5.19 14.69 2.75
CA GLU A 90 -4.04 15.43 2.21
C GLU A 90 -2.71 14.71 2.47
N GLN A 91 -2.62 13.93 3.56
CA GLN A 91 -1.44 13.15 3.91
C GLN A 91 -1.33 11.83 3.14
N VAL A 92 -2.40 11.42 2.47
CA VAL A 92 -2.42 10.14 1.75
C VAL A 92 -1.81 10.30 0.37
N HIS A 93 -0.82 9.50 0.06
CA HIS A 93 -0.21 9.33 -1.24
C HIS A 93 -0.74 8.06 -1.91
N ILE A 94 -0.84 8.04 -3.21
CA ILE A 94 -1.37 6.89 -3.95
C ILE A 94 -0.24 6.10 -4.61
N LEU A 95 -0.25 4.79 -4.38
CA LEU A 95 0.56 3.83 -5.11
C LEU A 95 -0.34 2.89 -5.91
N ALA A 96 -0.02 2.67 -7.16
CA ALA A 96 -0.62 1.61 -7.95
C ALA A 96 0.16 0.29 -7.71
N ASN A 97 -0.56 -0.80 -7.50
CA ASN A 97 0.04 -2.12 -7.37
C ASN A 97 -0.75 -3.16 -8.17
N PRO A 98 -0.78 -3.05 -9.52
CA PRO A 98 -1.58 -3.91 -10.39
C PRO A 98 -0.93 -5.29 -10.56
N ASN A 99 -0.87 -6.05 -9.48
CA ASN A 99 -0.28 -7.36 -9.45
C ASN A 99 -1.31 -8.42 -9.04
N THR A 100 -1.33 -9.54 -9.78
CA THR A 100 -2.12 -10.73 -9.46
C THR A 100 -1.29 -11.79 -8.73
N GLY A 101 0.00 -11.50 -8.47
CA GLY A 101 0.96 -12.37 -7.81
C GLY A 101 2.20 -12.63 -8.67
N ALA A 102 2.85 -13.76 -8.44
CA ALA A 102 4.12 -14.12 -9.09
C ALA A 102 4.01 -14.25 -10.62
N TYR A 103 2.82 -14.51 -11.14
CA TYR A 103 2.58 -14.76 -12.57
C TYR A 103 1.98 -13.57 -13.32
N THR A 104 1.95 -12.40 -12.73
CA THR A 104 1.50 -11.18 -13.43
C THR A 104 2.31 -10.99 -14.70
N THR A 105 1.63 -10.92 -15.83
CA THR A 105 2.24 -10.67 -17.15
C THR A 105 2.48 -9.17 -17.37
N ALA A 106 3.34 -8.83 -18.33
CA ALA A 106 3.58 -7.44 -18.71
C ALA A 106 2.29 -6.73 -19.17
N GLN A 107 1.46 -7.42 -19.95
CA GLN A 107 0.20 -6.87 -20.44
C GLN A 107 -0.79 -6.60 -19.32
N GLU A 108 -0.99 -7.56 -18.41
CA GLU A 108 -1.86 -7.36 -17.23
C GLU A 108 -1.39 -6.21 -16.37
N PHE A 109 -0.08 -6.07 -16.15
CA PHE A 109 0.49 -4.98 -15.38
C PHE A 109 0.18 -3.62 -16.03
N LEU A 110 0.44 -3.48 -17.35
CA LEU A 110 0.20 -2.23 -18.08
C LEU A 110 -1.30 -1.88 -18.14
N ASP A 111 -2.15 -2.88 -18.34
CA ASP A 111 -3.61 -2.68 -18.32
C ASP A 111 -4.09 -2.25 -16.94
N GLY A 112 -3.55 -2.85 -15.89
CA GLY A 112 -3.84 -2.46 -14.52
C GLY A 112 -3.36 -1.06 -14.19
N CYS A 113 -2.18 -0.63 -14.64
CA CYS A 113 -1.69 0.74 -14.49
C CYS A 113 -2.65 1.74 -15.13
N ARG A 114 -3.07 1.49 -16.37
CA ARG A 114 -4.04 2.36 -17.08
C ARG A 114 -5.37 2.47 -16.34
N ARG A 115 -5.89 1.35 -15.82
CA ARG A 115 -7.13 1.37 -15.01
C ARG A 115 -7.00 2.23 -13.77
N VAL A 116 -5.89 2.11 -13.01
CA VAL A 116 -5.67 2.95 -11.82
C VAL A 116 -5.54 4.42 -12.22
N GLU A 117 -4.81 4.69 -13.29
CA GLU A 117 -4.62 6.05 -13.80
C GLU A 117 -5.96 6.69 -14.20
N GLU A 118 -6.80 6.00 -14.96
CA GLU A 118 -8.13 6.47 -15.36
C GLU A 118 -9.06 6.74 -14.17
N MET A 119 -9.01 5.88 -13.14
CA MET A 119 -9.85 6.02 -11.95
C MET A 119 -9.39 7.12 -10.99
N ILE A 120 -8.09 7.29 -10.82
CA ILE A 120 -7.54 8.08 -9.70
C ILE A 120 -6.94 9.41 -10.13
N SER A 121 -6.27 9.50 -11.30
CA SER A 121 -5.56 10.72 -11.71
C SER A 121 -6.43 11.97 -11.78
N PRO A 122 -7.75 11.90 -12.07
CA PRO A 122 -8.61 13.07 -12.01
C PRO A 122 -8.76 13.69 -10.61
N TYR A 123 -8.47 12.93 -9.56
CA TYR A 123 -8.70 13.32 -8.16
C TYR A 123 -7.40 13.51 -7.38
N LYS A 124 -6.42 12.64 -7.61
CA LYS A 124 -5.16 12.64 -6.87
C LYS A 124 -4.02 12.07 -7.74
N PRO A 125 -2.81 12.64 -7.67
CA PRO A 125 -1.66 12.10 -8.40
C PRO A 125 -1.29 10.71 -7.88
N ILE A 126 -0.87 9.84 -8.79
CA ILE A 126 -0.28 8.53 -8.49
C ILE A 126 1.24 8.72 -8.47
N GLU A 127 1.88 8.43 -7.34
CA GLU A 127 3.32 8.64 -7.23
C GLU A 127 4.12 7.57 -7.98
N PHE A 128 3.76 6.29 -7.74
CA PHE A 128 4.47 5.16 -8.34
C PHE A 128 3.51 4.02 -8.66
N ALA A 129 3.92 3.19 -9.63
CA ALA A 129 3.37 1.86 -9.82
C ALA A 129 4.41 0.81 -9.37
N CYS A 130 4.05 -0.02 -8.39
CA CYS A 130 4.90 -1.10 -7.90
C CYS A 130 4.95 -2.23 -8.91
N VAL A 131 6.14 -2.56 -9.39
CA VAL A 131 6.37 -3.61 -10.39
C VAL A 131 7.39 -4.62 -9.87
N ARG A 132 7.17 -5.92 -10.13
CA ARG A 132 8.20 -6.93 -9.80
C ARG A 132 9.49 -6.63 -10.57
N GLN A 133 10.64 -6.77 -9.89
CA GLN A 133 11.96 -6.52 -10.45
C GLN A 133 12.18 -7.26 -11.79
N GLN A 134 11.72 -8.51 -11.88
CA GLN A 134 11.86 -9.34 -13.10
C GLN A 134 10.99 -8.85 -14.26
N LEU A 135 9.88 -8.16 -13.96
CA LEU A 135 8.96 -7.65 -14.97
C LEU A 135 9.35 -6.24 -15.45
N TYR A 136 10.09 -5.50 -14.63
CA TYR A 136 10.46 -4.11 -14.91
C TYR A 136 11.06 -3.88 -16.32
N PRO A 137 12.02 -4.70 -16.81
CA PRO A 137 12.59 -4.47 -18.15
C PRO A 137 11.58 -4.58 -19.30
N GLN A 138 10.47 -5.31 -19.07
CA GLN A 138 9.45 -5.53 -20.10
C GLN A 138 8.42 -4.41 -20.17
N VAL A 139 8.31 -3.57 -19.12
CA VAL A 139 7.24 -2.56 -19.00
C VAL A 139 7.76 -1.14 -18.86
N CYS A 140 9.04 -0.94 -18.59
CA CYS A 140 9.60 0.38 -18.28
C CYS A 140 9.53 1.40 -19.43
N GLY A 141 9.40 0.93 -20.68
CA GLY A 141 9.25 1.79 -21.86
C GLY A 141 7.79 2.15 -22.20
N ASP A 142 6.82 1.37 -21.68
CA ASP A 142 5.42 1.44 -22.09
C ASP A 142 4.48 1.92 -20.99
N CYS A 143 4.97 2.04 -19.75
CA CYS A 143 4.19 2.52 -18.62
C CYS A 143 4.30 4.05 -18.49
N ALA A 144 3.16 4.75 -18.42
CA ALA A 144 3.12 6.20 -18.23
C ALA A 144 3.44 6.62 -16.79
N LEU A 145 3.20 5.74 -15.82
CA LEU A 145 3.47 6.00 -14.40
C LEU A 145 4.95 5.78 -14.07
N ALA A 146 5.46 6.52 -13.10
CA ALA A 146 6.76 6.24 -12.51
C ALA A 146 6.76 4.83 -11.90
N LEU A 147 7.76 4.02 -12.20
CA LEU A 147 7.83 2.63 -11.76
C LEU A 147 8.73 2.49 -10.53
N LEU A 148 8.23 1.76 -9.52
CA LEU A 148 8.99 1.34 -8.36
C LEU A 148 9.22 -0.18 -8.42
N PRO A 149 10.44 -0.64 -8.81
CA PRO A 149 10.75 -2.06 -8.81
C PRO A 149 10.78 -2.61 -7.38
N ILE A 150 10.07 -3.72 -7.17
CA ILE A 150 10.00 -4.40 -5.88
C ILE A 150 10.37 -5.88 -6.01
N GLU A 151 10.96 -6.43 -4.96
CA GLU A 151 11.21 -7.86 -4.81
C GLU A 151 10.14 -8.51 -3.94
N LEU A 152 9.76 -9.74 -4.28
CA LEU A 152 8.83 -10.52 -3.49
C LEU A 152 9.62 -11.38 -2.49
N TYR A 153 9.51 -11.06 -1.20
CA TYR A 153 10.16 -11.83 -0.13
C TYR A 153 9.26 -12.93 0.45
N LEU A 154 7.93 -12.81 0.25
CA LEU A 154 6.97 -13.85 0.63
C LEU A 154 6.58 -14.63 -0.63
N SER A 155 7.23 -15.77 -0.83
CA SER A 155 6.81 -16.77 -1.80
C SER A 155 6.27 -17.98 -1.03
N TYR A 156 5.08 -18.43 -1.42
CA TYR A 156 4.52 -19.64 -0.85
C TYR A 156 4.90 -20.80 -1.76
N ASP A 157 5.58 -21.81 -1.22
CA ASP A 157 6.07 -22.97 -1.98
C ASP A 157 4.97 -23.73 -2.73
N TRP A 158 3.71 -23.68 -2.24
CA TRP A 158 2.55 -24.26 -2.95
C TRP A 158 2.10 -23.48 -4.20
N LEU A 159 2.63 -22.28 -4.44
CA LEU A 159 2.40 -21.52 -5.69
C LEU A 159 3.45 -21.82 -6.76
N ALA A 160 4.50 -22.53 -6.42
CA ALA A 160 5.47 -23.06 -7.38
C ALA A 160 4.90 -24.35 -7.99
N VAL A 161 3.92 -24.20 -8.87
CA VAL A 161 3.51 -25.29 -9.75
C VAL A 161 4.50 -25.33 -10.90
N GLU A 162 5.17 -26.49 -11.06
CA GLU A 162 6.10 -26.81 -12.13
C GLU A 162 5.53 -26.57 -13.54
#